data_7ed26ee7042397bd7963ae8c03c13452
#
_entry.id   7ed26ee7042397bd7963ae8c03c13452
#
_cell.length_a   1.000
_cell.length_b   1.000
_cell.length_c   1.000
_cell.angle_alpha   90.00
_cell.angle_beta   90.00
_cell.angle_gamma   90.00
#
_symmetry.space_group_name_H-M   'P 1'
#
loop_
_entity.id
_entity.type
_entity.pdbx_description
1 polymer ?
#
loop_
_entity_poly.entity_id
_entity_poly.type
_entity_poly.pdbx_seq_one_letter_code
_entity_poly.pdbx_strand_id
1 'polypeptide(L)'
;MEEKHRFILRHHWSNIRENLEPKNILPKLVTVLNETDEKEIKAQSTIQERCDKLLEILPRRGRDAFTAFVNALVKEAPHLALDLIKAGNKEEPTQSSALRDRSIN
;
A
#
# COMPACT_ATOMS: atom_id res chain seq x y z
N MET A 1 9.12 -5.50 -4.99
CA MET A 1 8.31 -4.29 -5.20
C MET A 1 9.12 -3.29 -6.00
N GLU A 2 8.48 -2.67 -6.98
CA GLU A 2 9.14 -1.66 -7.79
C GLU A 2 9.41 -0.40 -7.00
N GLU A 3 10.39 0.36 -7.45
CA GLU A 3 10.79 1.56 -6.73
C GLU A 3 9.67 2.59 -6.63
N LYS A 4 8.87 2.73 -7.67
CA LYS A 4 7.75 3.67 -7.63
C LYS A 4 6.73 3.27 -6.57
N HIS A 5 6.55 1.98 -6.37
CA HIS A 5 5.62 1.50 -5.35
C HIS A 5 6.16 1.76 -3.95
N ARG A 6 7.48 1.62 -3.77
CA ARG A 6 8.11 1.95 -2.49
C ARG A 6 7.94 3.43 -2.18
N PHE A 7 8.10 4.26 -3.19
CA PHE A 7 7.92 5.69 -3.04
C PHE A 7 6.48 6.02 -2.62
N ILE A 8 5.51 5.38 -3.27
CA ILE A 8 4.11 5.59 -2.96
C ILE A 8 3.81 5.20 -1.51
N LEU A 9 4.30 4.05 -1.06
CA LEU A 9 4.08 3.61 0.29
C LEU A 9 4.71 4.58 1.30
N ARG A 10 5.89 5.07 1.00
CA ARG A 10 6.57 6.01 1.88
C ARG A 10 5.82 7.32 1.95
N HIS A 11 5.34 7.78 0.81
CA HIS A 11 4.61 9.04 0.72
C HIS A 11 3.29 8.99 1.48
N HIS A 12 2.66 7.82 1.50
CA HIS A 12 1.37 7.64 2.16
C HIS A 12 1.49 6.94 3.52
N TRP A 13 2.68 6.84 4.06
CA TRP A 13 2.95 6.09 5.28
C TRP A 13 2.08 6.56 6.44
N SER A 14 2.04 7.86 6.69
CA SER A 14 1.25 8.42 7.78
C SER A 14 -0.24 8.13 7.60
N ASN A 15 -0.73 8.29 6.39
CA ASN A 15 -2.13 8.03 6.08
C ASN A 15 -2.48 6.56 6.36
N ILE A 16 -1.57 5.66 5.97
CA ILE A 16 -1.76 4.24 6.22
C ILE A 16 -1.78 3.95 7.71
N ARG A 17 -0.83 4.53 8.45
CA ARG A 17 -0.73 4.32 9.89
C ARG A 17 -1.99 4.77 10.62
N GLU A 18 -2.62 5.82 10.14
CA GLU A 18 -3.78 6.40 10.81
C GLU A 18 -5.08 5.70 10.47
N ASN A 19 -5.13 4.98 9.36
CA ASN A 19 -6.40 4.46 8.85
C ASN A 19 -6.46 2.96 8.70
N LEU A 20 -5.37 2.24 8.96
CA LEU A 20 -5.33 0.80 8.73
C LEU A 20 -4.99 0.04 10.00
N GLU A 21 -5.74 -1.04 10.24
CA GLU A 21 -5.35 -2.05 11.23
C GLU A 21 -4.83 -3.26 10.44
N PRO A 22 -3.51 -3.51 10.44
CA PRO A 22 -2.94 -4.60 9.62
C PRO A 22 -3.51 -5.97 9.91
N LYS A 23 -3.92 -6.24 11.15
CA LYS A 23 -4.49 -7.55 11.47
C LYS A 23 -5.67 -7.90 10.59
N ASN A 24 -6.41 -6.89 10.15
CA ASN A 24 -7.61 -7.13 9.34
C ASN A 24 -7.29 -7.56 7.92
N ILE A 25 -6.10 -7.26 7.42
CA ILE A 25 -5.74 -7.61 6.04
C ILE A 25 -4.71 -8.73 5.95
N LEU A 26 -4.09 -9.12 7.06
CA LEU A 26 -3.07 -10.17 7.02
C LEU A 26 -3.55 -11.45 6.35
N PRO A 27 -4.78 -11.93 6.63
CA PRO A 27 -5.25 -13.14 5.95
C PRO A 27 -5.28 -13.02 4.43
N LYS A 28 -5.40 -11.81 3.93
CA LYS A 28 -5.46 -11.56 2.49
C LYS A 28 -4.08 -11.41 1.87
N LEU A 29 -3.04 -11.39 2.68
CA LEU A 29 -1.67 -11.21 2.21
C LEU A 29 -0.85 -12.50 2.29
N VAL A 30 -1.52 -13.65 2.48
CA VAL A 30 -0.82 -14.92 2.62
C VAL A 30 -0.02 -15.30 1.37
N THR A 31 -0.36 -14.73 0.22
CA THR A 31 0.38 -15.01 -1.01
C THR A 31 1.70 -14.26 -1.09
N VAL A 32 1.88 -13.22 -0.29
CA VAL A 32 3.12 -12.43 -0.31
C VAL A 32 3.85 -12.42 1.02
N LEU A 33 3.16 -12.64 2.13
CA LEU A 33 3.79 -12.69 3.45
C LEU A 33 3.87 -14.13 3.93
N ASN A 34 4.99 -14.47 4.56
CA ASN A 34 5.10 -15.78 5.16
C ASN A 34 4.66 -15.74 6.62
N GLU A 35 4.66 -16.91 7.26
CA GLU A 35 4.19 -17.04 8.62
C GLU A 35 5.01 -16.20 9.60
N THR A 36 6.31 -16.15 9.40
CA THR A 36 7.19 -15.35 10.24
C THR A 36 6.84 -13.88 10.13
N ASP A 37 6.59 -13.41 8.91
CA ASP A 37 6.20 -12.02 8.70
C ASP A 37 4.93 -11.68 9.46
N GLU A 38 3.93 -12.55 9.38
CA GLU A 38 2.68 -12.34 10.10
C GLU A 38 2.91 -12.26 11.59
N LYS A 39 3.71 -13.17 12.12
CA LYS A 39 3.98 -13.18 13.55
C LYS A 39 4.66 -11.90 14.01
N GLU A 40 5.62 -11.43 13.22
CA GLU A 40 6.32 -10.20 13.56
C GLU A 40 5.39 -9.00 13.59
N ILE A 41 4.48 -8.95 12.63
CA ILE A 41 3.53 -7.85 12.58
C ILE A 41 2.58 -7.91 13.76
N LYS A 42 2.03 -9.08 14.03
CA LYS A 42 1.07 -9.26 15.13
C LYS A 42 1.70 -9.01 16.49
N ALA A 43 3.03 -9.21 16.60
CA ALA A 43 3.72 -9.04 17.88
C ALA A 43 3.89 -7.57 18.26
N GLN A 44 3.67 -6.65 17.35
CA GLN A 44 3.81 -5.23 17.67
C GLN A 44 2.70 -4.78 18.60
N SER A 45 3.02 -3.87 19.51
CA SER A 45 2.12 -3.49 20.59
C SER A 45 0.97 -2.57 20.16
N THR A 46 1.22 -1.73 19.16
CA THR A 46 0.22 -0.75 18.73
C THR A 46 -0.12 -0.91 17.26
N ILE A 47 -1.26 -0.33 16.87
CA ILE A 47 -1.68 -0.35 15.47
C ILE A 47 -0.62 0.32 14.60
N GLN A 48 -0.07 1.45 15.06
CA GLN A 48 0.93 2.19 14.30
C GLN A 48 2.19 1.37 14.12
N GLU A 49 2.63 0.68 15.16
CA GLU A 49 3.81 -0.17 15.07
C GLU A 49 3.56 -1.35 14.13
N ARG A 50 2.35 -1.88 14.14
CA ARG A 50 2.01 -2.96 13.21
C ARG A 50 2.04 -2.47 11.77
N CYS A 51 1.55 -1.26 11.53
CA CYS A 51 1.63 -0.66 10.20
C CYS A 51 3.07 -0.45 9.77
N ASP A 52 3.89 0.09 10.66
CA ASP A 52 5.30 0.32 10.35
C ASP A 52 5.99 -0.99 9.98
N LYS A 53 5.72 -2.04 10.75
CA LYS A 53 6.33 -3.34 10.48
C LYS A 53 5.89 -3.91 9.14
N LEU A 54 4.60 -3.83 8.86
CA LEU A 54 4.07 -4.29 7.58
C LEU A 54 4.70 -3.55 6.42
N LEU A 55 4.80 -2.22 6.53
CA LEU A 55 5.35 -1.41 5.45
C LEU A 55 6.86 -1.60 5.28
N GLU A 56 7.55 -2.04 6.33
CA GLU A 56 8.96 -2.41 6.21
C GLU A 56 9.14 -3.72 5.46
N ILE A 57 8.24 -4.65 5.70
CA ILE A 57 8.36 -6.01 5.14
C ILE A 57 7.90 -6.07 3.68
N LEU A 58 6.80 -5.40 3.36
CA LEU A 58 6.19 -5.48 2.03
C LEU A 58 7.17 -5.25 0.87
N PRO A 59 8.02 -4.21 0.92
CA PRO A 59 8.93 -3.96 -0.21
C PRO A 59 9.92 -5.08 -0.47
N ARG A 60 10.10 -5.98 0.49
CA ARG A 60 11.04 -7.10 0.36
C ARG A 60 10.38 -8.36 -0.17
N ARG A 61 9.08 -8.34 -0.42
CA ARG A 61 8.30 -9.55 -0.68
C ARG A 61 7.93 -9.77 -2.13
N GLY A 62 8.71 -9.25 -3.03
CA GLY A 62 8.53 -9.55 -4.42
C GLY A 62 7.70 -8.52 -5.16
N ARG A 63 7.56 -8.79 -6.44
CA ARG A 63 7.00 -7.83 -7.38
C ARG A 63 5.52 -7.53 -7.12
N ASP A 64 4.78 -8.54 -6.70
CA ASP A 64 3.33 -8.43 -6.58
C ASP A 64 2.86 -7.94 -5.21
N ALA A 65 3.79 -7.62 -4.31
CA ALA A 65 3.43 -7.25 -2.95
C ALA A 65 2.57 -6.00 -2.91
N PHE A 66 2.87 -5.01 -3.72
CA PHE A 66 2.10 -3.77 -3.74
C PHE A 66 0.67 -4.03 -4.21
N THR A 67 0.53 -4.77 -5.30
CA THR A 67 -0.79 -5.08 -5.84
C THR A 67 -1.61 -5.88 -4.84
N ALA A 68 -1.00 -6.86 -4.20
CA ALA A 68 -1.69 -7.66 -3.18
C ALA A 68 -2.14 -6.78 -2.01
N PHE A 69 -1.29 -5.85 -1.61
CA PHE A 69 -1.61 -4.94 -0.52
C PHE A 69 -2.81 -4.06 -0.88
N VAL A 70 -2.77 -3.45 -2.06
CA VAL A 70 -3.87 -2.60 -2.51
C VAL A 70 -5.17 -3.40 -2.61
N ASN A 71 -5.11 -4.61 -3.16
CA ASN A 71 -6.30 -5.44 -3.27
C ASN A 71 -6.88 -5.79 -1.91
N ALA A 72 -6.01 -6.02 -0.92
CA ALA A 72 -6.46 -6.31 0.43
C ALA A 72 -7.15 -5.10 1.05
N LEU A 73 -6.70 -3.89 0.69
CA LEU A 73 -7.27 -2.67 1.23
C LEU A 73 -8.63 -2.33 0.63
N VAL A 74 -8.94 -2.85 -0.55
CA VAL A 74 -10.17 -2.46 -1.25
C VAL A 74 -11.40 -2.63 -0.38
N LYS A 75 -11.46 -3.72 0.37
CA LYS A 75 -12.61 -3.97 1.24
C LYS A 75 -12.44 -3.39 2.64
N GLU A 76 -11.21 -3.35 3.13
CA GLU A 76 -10.96 -2.96 4.51
C GLU A 76 -10.84 -1.45 4.67
N ALA A 77 -10.20 -0.80 3.72
CA ALA A 77 -9.97 0.64 3.76
C ALA A 77 -10.04 1.20 2.34
N PRO A 78 -11.25 1.25 1.76
CA PRO A 78 -11.40 1.62 0.35
C PRO A 78 -10.85 3.00 -0.01
N HIS A 79 -10.94 3.97 0.88
CA HIS A 79 -10.38 5.30 0.58
C HIS A 79 -8.86 5.23 0.46
N LEU A 80 -8.23 4.45 1.33
CA LEU A 80 -6.80 4.28 1.30
C LEU A 80 -6.37 3.55 0.03
N ALA A 81 -7.11 2.49 -0.33
CA ALA A 81 -6.83 1.77 -1.57
C ALA A 81 -6.89 2.70 -2.77
N LEU A 82 -7.92 3.53 -2.81
CA LEU A 82 -8.11 4.46 -3.91
C LEU A 82 -6.97 5.48 -3.99
N ASP A 83 -6.54 5.98 -2.84
CA ASP A 83 -5.42 6.93 -2.82
C ASP A 83 -4.15 6.31 -3.39
N LEU A 84 -3.87 5.06 -3.04
CA LEU A 84 -2.69 4.38 -3.55
C LEU A 84 -2.80 4.10 -5.04
N ILE A 85 -3.98 3.73 -5.50
CA ILE A 85 -4.21 3.48 -6.93
C ILE A 85 -4.01 4.77 -7.71
N LYS A 86 -4.57 5.86 -7.23
CA LYS A 86 -4.42 7.16 -7.90
C LYS A 86 -2.97 7.62 -7.93
N ALA A 87 -2.23 7.37 -6.85
CA ALA A 87 -0.82 7.73 -6.81
C ALA A 87 -0.03 6.99 -7.88
N GLY A 88 -0.33 5.70 -8.07
CA GLY A 88 0.30 4.91 -9.12
C GLY A 88 -0.03 5.44 -10.50
N ASN A 89 -1.29 5.81 -10.71
CA ASN A 89 -1.72 6.33 -12.00
C ASN A 89 -1.11 7.68 -12.32
N LYS A 90 -0.86 8.49 -11.29
CA LYS A 90 -0.28 9.81 -11.50
C LYS A 90 1.15 9.76 -12.00
N GLU A 91 1.78 8.61 -11.87
CA GLU A 91 3.14 8.47 -12.37
C GLU A 91 3.20 8.24 -13.87
N GLU A 92 2.06 8.05 -14.49
CA GLU A 92 2.00 7.96 -15.94
C GLU A 92 2.43 9.28 -16.54
N PRO A 93 3.25 9.26 -17.54
CA PRO A 93 3.82 10.50 -18.10
C PRO A 93 2.84 11.41 -18.79
N THR A 94 1.68 11.14 -18.84
CA THR A 94 0.76 12.05 -19.46
C THR A 94 -0.18 12.70 -18.50
N GLN A 95 -0.06 12.48 -18.82
CA GLN A 95 -0.69 13.21 -18.46
C GLN A 95 -1.09 14.03 -18.31
N SER A 96 -1.01 13.86 -18.63
CA SER A 96 -1.20 14.80 -18.55
C SER A 96 -1.71 15.44 -18.60
N SER A 97 -1.77 15.21 -18.87
CA SER A 97 -2.02 16.07 -19.02
C SER A 97 -2.58 16.62 -19.15
N ALA A 98 -2.68 16.32 -19.51
CA ALA A 98 -3.01 17.01 -19.72
C ALA A 98 -3.72 17.38 -19.86
N LEU A 99 -3.83 16.71 -20.07
CA LEU A 99 -4.25 17.16 -20.25
C LEU A 99 -5.03 17.53 -20.18
N ARG A 100 -5.25 17.33 -20.28
CA ARG A 100 -5.59 17.78 -20.26
C ARG A 100 -6.25 18.39 -20.18
N ASP A 101 -6.26 18.19 -20.31
CA ASP A 101 -6.55 18.84 -20.28
C ASP A 101 -7.16 19.30 -20.43
N ARG A 102 -7.33 19.08 -20.82
CA ARG A 102 -7.52 19.50 -21.12
C ARG A 102 -8.07 20.07 -21.34
N SER A 103 -8.10 19.82 -21.49
CA SER A 103 -8.21 20.37 -21.78
C SER A 103 -8.60 20.82 -21.94
N ILE A 104 -8.70 20.44 -22.37
CA ILE A 104 -8.74 20.83 -22.63
C ILE A 104 -9.01 21.27 -22.60
N ASN A 105 -9.08 20.90 -22.82
CA ASN A 105 -8.90 21.27 -22.83
C ASN A 105 -8.93 21.58 -22.71
#